data_aad890147a50b34c18de252f44c3f2ef
#
_entry.id   aad890147a50b34c18de252f44c3f2ef
#
_cell.length_a   1.000
_cell.length_b   1.000
_cell.length_c   1.000
_cell.angle_alpha   90.00
_cell.angle_beta   90.00
_cell.angle_gamma   90.00
#
_symmetry.space_group_name_H-M   'P 1'
#
loop_
_entity.id
_entity.type
_entity.pdbx_description
1 polymer ?
#
loop_
_entity_poly.entity_id
_entity_poly.type
_entity_poly.pdbx_seq_one_letter_code
_entity_poly.pdbx_strand_id
1 'polypeptide(L)'
;MRFTVSRHVAAGPDAAWELLTSTRAWTRWGPSVTAVEPADAVVFEGLVGRVRTPVGLWLPFRITALVPGHSWAWSVLGIPATSHQVEAEPGGSRVTFGVPGPALPYLLVCRLALRRIAAALEAGPGHQAAAAR
;
A
#
# COMPACT_ATOMS: atom_id res chain seq x y z
N MET A 1 15.50 10.38 -9.83
CA MET A 1 15.97 9.67 -8.64
C MET A 1 14.80 9.26 -7.77
N ARG A 2 14.82 8.05 -7.25
CA ARG A 2 13.75 7.51 -6.44
C ARG A 2 14.24 7.29 -5.01
N PHE A 3 13.43 7.65 -4.04
CA PHE A 3 13.71 7.42 -2.63
C PHE A 3 12.79 6.33 -2.10
N THR A 4 13.30 5.50 -1.20
CA THR A 4 12.52 4.39 -0.66
C THR A 4 12.51 4.40 0.86
N VAL A 5 11.44 3.84 1.43
CA VAL A 5 11.34 3.54 2.84
C VAL A 5 10.76 2.12 2.95
N SER A 6 11.28 1.34 3.89
CA SER A 6 10.83 -0.04 4.05
C SER A 6 10.66 -0.41 5.51
N ARG A 7 9.92 -1.50 5.74
CA ARG A 7 9.68 -2.02 7.08
C ARG A 7 9.52 -3.54 7.03
N HIS A 8 10.11 -4.23 8.01
CA HIS A 8 9.81 -5.64 8.25
C HIS A 8 8.43 -5.78 8.87
N VAL A 9 7.67 -6.76 8.39
CA VAL A 9 6.34 -7.07 8.89
C VAL A 9 6.31 -8.55 9.27
N ALA A 10 5.78 -8.87 10.46
CA ALA A 10 5.68 -10.24 10.94
C ALA A 10 4.44 -10.93 10.33
N ALA A 11 4.41 -10.98 9.00
CA ALA A 11 3.38 -11.66 8.22
C ALA A 11 4.01 -12.09 6.90
N GLY A 12 3.54 -13.17 6.33
CA GLY A 12 4.07 -13.69 5.08
C GLY A 12 3.83 -12.77 3.89
N PRO A 13 4.60 -12.92 2.81
CA PRO A 13 4.47 -12.05 1.64
C PRO A 13 3.10 -12.12 0.97
N ASP A 14 2.42 -13.26 1.02
CA ASP A 14 1.09 -13.37 0.43
C ASP A 14 0.07 -12.50 1.16
N ALA A 15 0.10 -12.49 2.49
CA ALA A 15 -0.78 -11.66 3.29
C ALA A 15 -0.49 -10.17 3.08
N ALA A 16 0.78 -9.80 3.00
CA ALA A 16 1.19 -8.42 2.74
C ALA A 16 0.75 -7.99 1.34
N TRP A 17 0.92 -8.84 0.34
CA TRP A 17 0.51 -8.57 -1.03
C TRP A 17 -1.00 -8.37 -1.13
N GLU A 18 -1.77 -9.24 -0.48
CA GLU A 18 -3.22 -9.13 -0.47
C GLU A 18 -3.68 -7.80 0.11
N LEU A 19 -3.07 -7.37 1.21
CA LEU A 19 -3.42 -6.08 1.82
C LEU A 19 -3.09 -4.91 0.90
N LEU A 20 -1.97 -4.97 0.19
CA LEU A 20 -1.54 -3.89 -0.72
C LEU A 20 -2.36 -3.82 -2.01
N THR A 21 -2.90 -4.96 -2.46
CA THR A 21 -3.57 -5.03 -3.77
C THR A 21 -5.09 -5.03 -3.68
N SER A 22 -5.66 -4.94 -2.49
CA SER A 22 -7.10 -4.80 -2.31
C SER A 22 -7.44 -3.32 -2.15
N THR A 23 -8.20 -2.76 -3.09
CA THR A 23 -8.61 -1.34 -2.99
C THR A 23 -9.45 -1.10 -1.75
N ARG A 24 -10.19 -2.11 -1.29
CA ARG A 24 -10.97 -2.05 -0.07
C ARG A 24 -10.11 -1.77 1.16
N ALA A 25 -8.86 -2.25 1.16
CA ALA A 25 -7.94 -2.07 2.28
C ALA A 25 -7.16 -0.76 2.23
N TRP A 26 -7.14 -0.07 1.10
CA TRP A 26 -6.32 1.13 0.92
C TRP A 26 -6.63 2.23 1.94
N THR A 27 -7.89 2.37 2.34
CA THR A 27 -8.29 3.36 3.34
C THR A 27 -7.80 3.02 4.74
N ARG A 28 -7.44 1.75 4.99
CA ARG A 28 -6.95 1.30 6.29
C ARG A 28 -5.49 1.66 6.50
N TRP A 29 -4.67 1.51 5.45
CA TRP A 29 -3.24 1.75 5.58
C TRP A 29 -2.75 3.03 4.89
N GLY A 30 -3.48 3.56 3.93
CA GLY A 30 -3.08 4.75 3.19
C GLY A 30 -3.60 6.03 3.85
N PRO A 31 -2.75 6.82 4.55
CA PRO A 31 -3.22 8.01 5.28
C PRO A 31 -3.79 9.09 4.37
N SER A 32 -3.39 9.13 3.10
CA SER A 32 -3.87 10.11 2.14
C SER A 32 -5.09 9.64 1.35
N VAL A 33 -5.63 8.46 1.67
CA VAL A 33 -6.77 7.88 0.94
C VAL A 33 -7.93 7.68 1.90
N THR A 34 -9.02 8.42 1.69
CA THR A 34 -10.22 8.32 2.53
C THR A 34 -11.34 7.53 1.87
N ALA A 35 -11.29 7.35 0.54
CA ALA A 35 -12.21 6.51 -0.21
C ALA A 35 -11.56 6.13 -1.54
N VAL A 36 -12.02 5.06 -2.14
CA VAL A 36 -11.52 4.54 -3.43
C VAL A 36 -12.70 4.10 -4.28
N GLU A 37 -12.61 4.33 -5.56
CA GLU A 37 -13.48 3.72 -6.56
C GLU A 37 -12.60 3.10 -7.66
N PRO A 38 -12.80 1.83 -8.03
CA PRO A 38 -13.74 0.86 -7.48
C PRO A 38 -13.44 0.51 -6.01
N ALA A 39 -14.51 0.37 -5.22
CA ALA A 39 -14.37 0.21 -3.77
C ALA A 39 -13.89 -1.18 -3.35
N ASP A 40 -14.03 -2.18 -4.20
CA ASP A 40 -13.68 -3.57 -3.88
C ASP A 40 -13.14 -4.25 -5.13
N ALA A 41 -11.86 -3.99 -5.40
CA ALA A 41 -11.18 -4.56 -6.56
C ALA A 41 -9.80 -5.06 -6.14
N VAL A 42 -9.28 -6.03 -6.90
CA VAL A 42 -7.90 -6.47 -6.82
C VAL A 42 -7.12 -5.70 -7.88
N VAL A 43 -5.98 -5.14 -7.49
CA VAL A 43 -5.13 -4.36 -8.38
C VAL A 43 -4.63 -5.22 -9.55
N PHE A 44 -4.71 -4.68 -10.76
CA PHE A 44 -4.12 -5.25 -11.95
C PHE A 44 -3.53 -4.14 -12.81
N GLU A 45 -2.60 -4.49 -13.68
CA GLU A 45 -1.99 -3.49 -14.55
C GLU A 45 -3.03 -2.92 -15.50
N GLY A 46 -3.13 -1.61 -15.54
CA GLY A 46 -4.14 -0.91 -16.35
C GLY A 46 -5.43 -0.58 -15.61
N LEU A 47 -5.60 -1.04 -14.37
CA LEU A 47 -6.75 -0.64 -13.56
C LEU A 47 -6.79 0.87 -13.44
N VAL A 48 -7.94 1.46 -13.73
CA VAL A 48 -8.19 2.89 -13.56
C VAL A 48 -9.31 3.10 -12.55
N GLY A 49 -9.22 4.20 -11.83
CA GLY A 49 -10.21 4.54 -10.84
C GLY A 49 -9.90 5.91 -10.26
N ARG A 50 -10.40 6.16 -9.05
CA ARG A 50 -10.11 7.41 -8.35
C ARG A 50 -10.01 7.20 -6.85
N VAL A 51 -9.21 8.04 -6.21
CA VAL A 51 -9.05 8.05 -4.76
C VAL A 51 -9.48 9.41 -4.24
N ARG A 52 -10.06 9.41 -3.03
CA ARG A 52 -10.46 10.64 -2.36
C ARG A 52 -9.40 11.00 -1.34
N THR A 53 -8.99 12.26 -1.33
CA THR A 53 -8.01 12.80 -0.39
C THR A 53 -8.68 13.22 0.92
N PRO A 54 -7.91 13.46 2.00
CA PRO A 54 -8.48 13.95 3.27
C PRO A 54 -9.22 15.28 3.17
N VAL A 55 -8.91 16.11 2.16
CA VAL A 55 -9.63 17.35 1.92
C VAL A 55 -10.87 17.18 1.03
N GLY A 56 -11.18 15.95 0.66
CA GLY A 56 -12.40 15.63 -0.09
C GLY A 56 -12.29 15.68 -1.60
N LEU A 57 -11.10 15.91 -2.15
CA LEU A 57 -10.88 15.91 -3.59
C LEU A 57 -10.76 14.49 -4.12
N TRP A 58 -11.42 14.20 -5.23
CA TRP A 58 -11.27 12.95 -5.95
C TRP A 58 -10.21 13.11 -7.04
N LEU A 59 -9.23 12.20 -7.04
CA LEU A 59 -8.11 12.22 -7.98
C LEU A 59 -8.09 10.93 -8.79
N PRO A 60 -8.01 11.01 -10.13
CA PRO A 60 -7.94 9.80 -10.96
C PRO A 60 -6.59 9.11 -10.81
N PHE A 61 -6.62 7.78 -10.84
CA PHE A 61 -5.40 6.98 -10.82
C PHE A 61 -5.39 5.92 -11.91
N ARG A 62 -4.21 5.44 -12.21
CA ARG A 62 -3.98 4.28 -13.09
C ARG A 62 -2.86 3.44 -12.53
N ILE A 63 -3.05 2.13 -12.50
CA ILE A 63 -1.97 1.19 -12.17
C ILE A 63 -1.10 1.05 -13.40
N THR A 64 0.14 1.51 -13.31
CA THR A 64 1.05 1.61 -14.47
C THR A 64 1.98 0.43 -14.63
N ALA A 65 2.24 -0.31 -13.55
CA ALA A 65 3.11 -1.48 -13.60
C ALA A 65 2.69 -2.45 -12.51
N LEU A 66 2.86 -3.74 -12.78
CA LEU A 66 2.58 -4.78 -11.79
C LEU A 66 3.41 -6.03 -12.09
N VAL A 67 4.11 -6.51 -11.07
CA VAL A 67 4.77 -7.81 -11.07
C VAL A 67 4.04 -8.63 -10.01
N PRO A 68 3.27 -9.66 -10.39
CA PRO A 68 2.41 -10.39 -9.46
C PRO A 68 3.17 -10.91 -8.24
N GLY A 69 2.60 -10.67 -7.05
CA GLY A 69 3.19 -11.10 -5.79
C GLY A 69 4.40 -10.31 -5.33
N HIS A 70 4.86 -9.34 -6.10
CA HIS A 70 6.13 -8.64 -5.84
C HIS A 70 5.98 -7.12 -5.76
N SER A 71 5.43 -6.48 -6.80
CA SER A 71 5.39 -5.01 -6.83
C SER A 71 4.26 -4.47 -7.71
N TRP A 72 3.84 -3.25 -7.40
CA TRP A 72 3.00 -2.47 -8.29
C TRP A 72 3.29 -0.98 -8.11
N ALA A 73 3.02 -0.24 -9.16
CA ALA A 73 3.21 1.21 -9.18
C ALA A 73 2.00 1.85 -9.85
N TRP A 74 1.77 3.12 -9.55
CA TRP A 74 0.64 3.85 -10.11
C TRP A 74 1.01 5.28 -10.46
N SER A 75 0.13 5.91 -11.26
CA SER A 75 0.12 7.35 -11.47
C SER A 75 -1.17 7.90 -10.89
N VAL A 76 -1.10 9.13 -10.40
CA VAL A 76 -2.24 9.89 -9.91
C VAL A 76 -2.23 11.22 -10.64
N LEU A 77 -3.35 11.62 -11.22
CA LEU A 77 -3.43 12.81 -12.08
C LEU A 77 -2.44 12.75 -13.25
N GLY A 78 -2.14 11.54 -13.75
CA GLY A 78 -1.18 11.35 -14.83
C GLY A 78 0.29 11.50 -14.42
N ILE A 79 0.57 11.68 -13.12
CA ILE A 79 1.93 11.88 -12.61
C ILE A 79 2.36 10.61 -11.87
N PRO A 80 3.57 10.08 -12.15
CA PRO A 80 4.07 8.93 -11.41
C PRO A 80 4.04 9.20 -9.91
N ALA A 81 3.43 8.26 -9.18
CA ALA A 81 3.28 8.38 -7.73
C ALA A 81 4.11 7.29 -7.03
N THR A 82 3.60 6.70 -5.95
CA THR A 82 4.36 5.73 -5.18
C THR A 82 4.47 4.38 -5.88
N SER A 83 5.55 3.65 -5.60
CA SER A 83 5.69 2.23 -5.89
C SER A 83 5.62 1.43 -4.60
N HIS A 84 5.24 0.15 -4.72
CA HIS A 84 4.96 -0.70 -3.57
C HIS A 84 5.56 -2.08 -3.84
N GLN A 85 6.41 -2.58 -2.95
CA GLN A 85 7.09 -3.87 -3.12
C GLN A 85 6.92 -4.73 -1.89
N VAL A 86 6.85 -6.05 -2.10
CA VAL A 86 6.83 -7.04 -1.04
C VAL A 86 7.91 -8.09 -1.35
N GLU A 87 8.72 -8.42 -0.36
CA GLU A 87 9.72 -9.47 -0.46
C GLU A 87 9.67 -10.34 0.78
N ALA A 88 9.83 -11.66 0.59
CA ALA A 88 9.95 -12.57 1.71
C ALA A 88 11.27 -12.31 2.45
N GLU A 89 11.23 -12.39 3.76
CA GLU A 89 12.45 -12.36 4.57
C GLU A 89 12.21 -13.18 5.85
N PRO A 90 13.28 -13.52 6.58
CA PRO A 90 13.13 -14.35 7.79
C PRO A 90 12.13 -13.73 8.78
N GLY A 91 11.16 -14.52 9.20
CA GLY A 91 10.14 -14.09 10.16
C GLY A 91 8.98 -13.29 9.55
N GLY A 92 8.91 -13.15 8.24
CA GLY A 92 7.81 -12.44 7.62
C GLY A 92 8.12 -11.91 6.23
N SER A 93 7.90 -10.62 6.04
CA SER A 93 8.15 -9.98 4.75
C SER A 93 8.67 -8.54 4.97
N ARG A 94 9.27 -7.99 3.93
CA ARG A 94 9.67 -6.60 3.88
C ARG A 94 8.82 -5.88 2.88
N VAL A 95 8.16 -4.82 3.34
CA VAL A 95 7.34 -3.95 2.49
C VAL A 95 8.11 -2.67 2.25
N THR A 96 8.25 -2.30 0.98
CA THR A 96 9.02 -1.12 0.56
C THR A 96 8.15 -0.20 -0.27
N PHE A 97 8.15 1.09 0.08
CA PHE A 97 7.51 2.12 -0.73
C PHE A 97 8.57 3.02 -1.34
N GLY A 98 8.38 3.36 -2.62
CA GLY A 98 9.25 4.28 -3.32
C GLY A 98 8.50 5.52 -3.77
N VAL A 99 9.18 6.67 -3.75
CA VAL A 99 8.62 7.93 -4.23
C VAL A 99 9.62 8.58 -5.20
N PRO A 100 9.12 9.30 -6.23
CA PRO A 100 10.00 10.09 -7.09
C PRO A 100 10.59 11.27 -6.30
N GLY A 101 11.79 11.74 -6.72
CA GLY A 101 12.52 12.78 -6.01
C GLY A 101 11.71 14.03 -5.65
N PRO A 102 10.91 14.60 -6.58
CA PRO A 102 10.08 15.77 -6.25
C PRO A 102 9.05 15.53 -5.16
N ALA A 103 8.68 14.27 -4.90
CA ALA A 103 7.72 13.90 -3.87
C ALA A 103 8.41 13.43 -2.58
N LEU A 104 9.68 13.77 -2.37
CA LEU A 104 10.45 13.35 -1.20
C LEU A 104 9.74 13.57 0.14
N PRO A 105 9.06 14.71 0.39
CA PRO A 105 8.32 14.90 1.65
C PRO A 105 7.24 13.85 1.88
N TYR A 106 6.73 13.23 0.83
CA TYR A 106 5.72 12.18 0.93
C TYR A 106 6.25 10.91 1.62
N LEU A 107 7.56 10.78 1.80
CA LEU A 107 8.13 9.65 2.55
C LEU A 107 7.59 9.58 3.99
N LEU A 108 7.24 10.72 4.59
CA LEU A 108 6.62 10.71 5.93
C LEU A 108 5.26 10.04 5.89
N VAL A 109 4.49 10.26 4.83
CA VAL A 109 3.21 9.59 4.62
C VAL A 109 3.42 8.10 4.40
N CYS A 110 4.45 7.73 3.62
CA CYS A 110 4.80 6.34 3.38
C CYS A 110 5.21 5.63 4.66
N ARG A 111 5.95 6.28 5.54
CA ARG A 111 6.32 5.71 6.84
C ARG A 111 5.08 5.43 7.70
N LEU A 112 4.13 6.36 7.72
CA LEU A 112 2.88 6.16 8.45
C LEU A 112 2.08 5.01 7.83
N ALA A 113 2.03 4.93 6.51
CA ALA A 113 1.38 3.83 5.79
C ALA A 113 1.99 2.48 6.18
N LEU A 114 3.31 2.39 6.20
CA LEU A 114 4.01 1.16 6.60
C LEU A 114 3.71 0.77 8.04
N ARG A 115 3.63 1.73 8.96
CA ARG A 115 3.24 1.45 10.33
C ARG A 115 1.82 0.89 10.41
N ARG A 116 0.90 1.44 9.63
CA ARG A 116 -0.50 0.97 9.58
C ARG A 116 -0.59 -0.41 8.96
N ILE A 117 0.21 -0.70 7.92
CA ILE A 117 0.28 -2.03 7.31
C ILE A 117 0.77 -3.05 8.33
N ALA A 118 1.86 -2.75 9.03
CA ALA A 118 2.39 -3.63 10.06
C ALA A 118 1.36 -3.89 11.15
N ALA A 119 0.70 -2.84 11.64
CA ALA A 119 -0.33 -2.97 12.67
C ALA A 119 -1.49 -3.84 12.19
N ALA A 120 -1.97 -3.63 10.96
CA ALA A 120 -3.08 -4.38 10.39
C ALA A 120 -2.74 -5.87 10.23
N LEU A 121 -1.53 -6.18 9.76
CA LEU A 121 -1.12 -7.57 9.52
C LEU A 121 -0.74 -8.28 10.82
N GLU A 122 -0.08 -7.59 11.74
CA GLU A 122 0.37 -8.17 13.01
C GLU A 122 -0.77 -8.31 14.01
N ALA A 123 -1.85 -7.53 13.85
CA ALA A 123 -3.08 -7.63 14.63
C ALA A 123 -4.15 -8.47 13.93
N GLY A 124 -3.76 -9.33 12.96
CA GLY A 124 -4.70 -10.15 12.20
C GLY A 124 -5.43 -11.18 13.06
N PRO A 125 -6.35 -11.96 12.44
CA PRO A 125 -7.20 -12.89 13.19
C PRO A 125 -6.44 -13.83 14.12
N GLY A 126 -5.26 -14.29 13.73
CA GLY A 126 -4.44 -15.16 14.58
C GLY A 126 -3.98 -14.48 15.85
N HIS A 127 -3.54 -13.22 15.75
CA HIS A 127 -3.14 -12.44 16.91
C HIS A 127 -4.32 -12.12 17.82
N GLN A 128 -5.45 -11.75 17.24
CA GLN A 128 -6.66 -11.47 18.01
C GLN A 128 -7.16 -12.70 18.74
N ALA A 129 -7.17 -13.86 18.09
CA ALA A 129 -7.55 -15.09 18.71
C ALA A 129 -6.61 -15.46 19.87
N ALA A 130 -5.31 -15.26 19.71
CA ALA A 130 -4.34 -15.52 20.77
C ALA A 130 -4.52 -14.56 21.94
N ALA A 131 -4.80 -13.30 21.67
CA ALA A 131 -5.02 -12.29 22.70
C ALA A 131 -6.32 -12.52 23.48
N ALA A 132 -7.32 -13.10 22.85
CA ALA A 132 -8.61 -13.38 23.49
C ALA A 132 -8.59 -14.59 24.43
N ARG A 133 -7.53 -15.36 24.40
CA ARG A 133 -7.35 -16.55 25.25
C ARG A 133 -6.60 -16.18 26.52
#